data_2ba7dd320d32e9f127f1f0aa22d09317
#
_entry.id   2ba7dd320d32e9f127f1f0aa22d09317
#
_cell.length_a   1.000
_cell.length_b   1.000
_cell.length_c   1.000
_cell.angle_alpha   90.00
_cell.angle_beta   90.00
_cell.angle_gamma   90.00
#
_symmetry.space_group_name_H-M   'P 1'
#
loop_
_entity.id
_entity.type
_entity.pdbx_description
1 polymer ?
#
loop_
_entity_poly.entity_id
_entity_poly.type
_entity_poly.pdbx_seq_one_letter_code
_entity_poly.pdbx_strand_id
1 'polypeptide(L)'
;MKRIARWIGIVVVLLLLAAVALPFLIDPNQFRPMLEAELSKALAREVKVGDLKLALLSGGVTADDLSIADDPAFSRTPFLHTRSLTLGVALWPLIVSHQLHVTQLTLDQPQIELLQSAAGDWNFSSLGGKPAAPAPRAGPPGAGFDLSVKLVKISNGRLTFAQQNSNAKARALDDVNVELRNFAAGAMFPFTLSAKLAGTGEIQLNGMAGPVTGANAAQTPVKVRVKLSGFDLAVAGFESSTGLAGLLSFDGVAVSNGKTLFLRGRLKADQLKLAKNGSPAREPVEFDFMLEHDLRRNSGVLRSGEIHIGSAPASLTGTYAPRADSTALNMNFSGPAMGVPQLAAMLPAFGVVLPAGSSFQGGTASAKLSFTGPAEALVVDGSLGLNNTRLAGFDLGTKMSAVEKLAGIKTGPDTEIQTFAATVHMAPDGSRVEDIKFVAPALGELSGGGTVSPSQALDFKMRATLHTGGAALAVLGAKSGAGVPFLIEGTASNPVFRPDVKALVSGRVQGLGLLGGALGKKKK
;
A
#
# COMPACT_ATOMS: atom_id res chain seq x y z
N MET A 1 6.75 -56.81 47.65
CA MET A 1 7.12 -55.69 46.74
C MET A 1 8.03 -56.12 45.59
N LYS A 2 9.12 -56.86 45.78
CA LYS A 2 10.04 -57.28 44.68
C LYS A 2 9.41 -58.17 43.59
N ARG A 3 8.41 -59.00 43.87
CA ARG A 3 7.68 -59.81 42.88
C ARG A 3 6.77 -58.98 41.99
N ILE A 4 6.06 -57.99 42.55
CA ILE A 4 5.16 -57.08 41.80
C ILE A 4 5.98 -56.20 40.86
N ALA A 5 7.10 -55.65 41.30
CA ALA A 5 8.01 -54.87 40.47
C ALA A 5 8.59 -55.67 39.29
N ARG A 6 8.86 -56.99 39.45
CA ARG A 6 9.28 -57.87 38.37
C ARG A 6 8.17 -58.07 37.32
N TRP A 7 6.94 -58.31 37.76
CA TRP A 7 5.81 -58.47 36.85
C TRP A 7 5.48 -57.17 36.10
N ILE A 8 5.56 -56.02 36.74
CA ILE A 8 5.45 -54.70 36.11
C ILE A 8 6.57 -54.52 35.07
N GLY A 9 7.81 -54.87 35.40
CA GLY A 9 8.92 -54.81 34.46
C GLY A 9 8.73 -55.71 33.22
N ILE A 10 8.23 -56.94 33.41
CA ILE A 10 7.93 -57.86 32.31
C ILE A 10 6.80 -57.32 31.41
N VAL A 11 5.73 -56.77 32.02
CA VAL A 11 4.62 -56.16 31.27
C VAL A 11 5.09 -54.95 30.47
N VAL A 12 5.92 -54.07 31.06
CA VAL A 12 6.51 -52.94 30.37
C VAL A 12 7.41 -53.37 29.20
N VAL A 13 8.24 -54.38 29.40
CA VAL A 13 9.09 -54.94 28.34
C VAL A 13 8.24 -55.57 27.20
N LEU A 14 7.18 -56.29 27.55
CA LEU A 14 6.24 -56.87 26.58
C LEU A 14 5.49 -55.80 25.81
N LEU A 15 5.06 -54.71 26.45
CA LEU A 15 4.43 -53.55 25.82
C LEU A 15 5.42 -52.83 24.90
N LEU A 16 6.68 -52.68 25.28
CA LEU A 16 7.72 -52.12 24.45
C LEU A 16 8.03 -52.99 23.22
N LEU A 17 8.12 -54.34 23.44
CA LEU A 17 8.30 -55.26 22.34
C LEU A 17 7.09 -55.28 21.40
N ALA A 18 5.88 -55.24 21.92
CA ALA A 18 4.66 -55.11 21.11
C ALA A 18 4.63 -53.79 20.31
N ALA A 19 5.01 -52.69 20.94
CA ALA A 19 5.09 -51.37 20.27
C ALA A 19 6.16 -51.35 19.16
N VAL A 20 7.28 -52.05 19.34
CA VAL A 20 8.31 -52.16 18.32
C VAL A 20 7.91 -53.17 17.21
N ALA A 21 7.14 -54.21 17.55
CA ALA A 21 6.67 -55.19 16.58
C ALA A 21 5.47 -54.74 15.75
N LEU A 22 4.65 -53.80 16.25
CA LEU A 22 3.43 -53.31 15.62
C LEU A 22 3.64 -52.80 14.17
N PRO A 23 4.70 -52.04 13.84
CA PRO A 23 4.98 -51.60 12.48
C PRO A 23 5.30 -52.73 11.50
N PHE A 24 5.76 -53.85 12.01
CA PHE A 24 6.11 -55.04 11.18
C PHE A 24 4.91 -55.97 10.98
N LEU A 25 3.84 -55.77 11.77
CA LEU A 25 2.64 -56.59 11.72
C LEU A 25 1.48 -55.93 10.93
N ILE A 26 1.49 -54.61 10.80
CA ILE A 26 0.46 -53.86 10.11
C ILE A 26 1.09 -53.07 8.98
N ASP A 27 0.76 -53.41 7.76
CA ASP A 27 1.11 -52.59 6.59
C ASP A 27 0.12 -51.45 6.49
N PRO A 28 0.54 -50.17 6.78
CA PRO A 28 -0.37 -49.05 6.70
C PRO A 28 -0.84 -48.76 5.26
N ASN A 29 -0.13 -49.22 4.23
CA ASN A 29 -0.50 -48.97 2.85
C ASN A 29 -1.79 -49.67 2.42
N GLN A 30 -2.23 -50.71 3.12
CA GLN A 30 -3.56 -51.29 2.90
C GLN A 30 -4.71 -50.32 3.15
N PHE A 31 -4.50 -49.28 3.95
CA PHE A 31 -5.52 -48.22 4.24
C PHE A 31 -5.44 -47.04 3.25
N ARG A 32 -4.43 -46.99 2.39
CA ARG A 32 -4.21 -45.91 1.42
C ARG A 32 -5.43 -45.66 0.50
N PRO A 33 -6.03 -46.69 -0.17
CA PRO A 33 -7.17 -46.48 -1.05
C PRO A 33 -8.39 -45.91 -0.31
N MET A 34 -8.61 -46.36 0.94
CA MET A 34 -9.69 -45.85 1.79
C MET A 34 -9.46 -44.38 2.17
N LEU A 35 -8.22 -44.02 2.53
CA LEU A 35 -7.84 -42.66 2.88
C LEU A 35 -8.00 -41.71 1.67
N GLU A 36 -7.51 -42.12 0.49
CA GLU A 36 -7.67 -41.36 -0.75
C GLU A 36 -9.16 -41.15 -1.10
N ALA A 37 -9.99 -42.16 -0.95
CA ALA A 37 -11.43 -42.07 -1.24
C ALA A 37 -12.16 -41.12 -0.27
N GLU A 38 -11.88 -41.26 1.04
CA GLU A 38 -12.53 -40.39 2.06
C GLU A 38 -12.08 -38.95 1.94
N LEU A 39 -10.76 -38.68 1.72
CA LEU A 39 -10.26 -37.34 1.49
C LEU A 39 -10.81 -36.74 0.19
N SER A 40 -10.86 -37.52 -0.89
CA SER A 40 -11.41 -37.07 -2.18
C SER A 40 -12.88 -36.70 -2.06
N LYS A 41 -13.66 -37.48 -1.31
CA LYS A 41 -15.05 -37.19 -1.02
C LYS A 41 -15.22 -35.94 -0.16
N ALA A 42 -14.42 -35.81 0.90
CA ALA A 42 -14.49 -34.67 1.83
C ALA A 42 -14.09 -33.35 1.15
N LEU A 43 -13.11 -33.38 0.26
CA LEU A 43 -12.60 -32.20 -0.44
C LEU A 43 -13.29 -31.95 -1.79
N ALA A 44 -14.12 -32.89 -2.27
CA ALA A 44 -14.71 -32.87 -3.61
C ALA A 44 -13.65 -32.70 -4.72
N ARG A 45 -12.46 -33.28 -4.51
CA ARG A 45 -11.28 -33.22 -5.36
C ARG A 45 -10.54 -34.56 -5.34
N GLU A 46 -9.92 -34.94 -6.44
CA GLU A 46 -9.06 -36.13 -6.45
C GLU A 46 -7.87 -35.90 -5.51
N VAL A 47 -7.70 -36.83 -4.56
CA VAL A 47 -6.57 -36.86 -3.63
C VAL A 47 -5.75 -38.11 -3.90
N LYS A 48 -4.45 -37.92 -4.06
CA LYS A 48 -3.46 -38.99 -4.17
C LYS A 48 -2.51 -38.93 -3.00
N VAL A 49 -2.23 -40.08 -2.42
CA VAL A 49 -1.34 -40.23 -1.26
C VAL A 49 -0.25 -41.21 -1.61
N GLY A 50 1.00 -40.88 -1.35
CA GLY A 50 2.12 -41.77 -1.49
C GLY A 50 2.18 -42.83 -0.39
N ASP A 51 3.38 -43.28 -0.04
CA ASP A 51 3.56 -44.35 0.92
C ASP A 51 3.19 -43.90 2.35
N LEU A 52 2.41 -44.75 3.02
CA LEU A 52 2.02 -44.57 4.41
C LEU A 52 3.03 -45.25 5.34
N LYS A 53 3.47 -44.52 6.36
CA LYS A 53 4.40 -44.98 7.40
C LYS A 53 3.83 -44.72 8.78
N LEU A 54 3.97 -45.68 9.70
CA LEU A 54 3.60 -45.46 11.10
C LEU A 54 4.65 -44.59 11.78
N ALA A 55 4.20 -43.46 12.35
CA ALA A 55 5.03 -42.53 13.13
C ALA A 55 4.85 -42.85 14.63
N LEU A 56 5.50 -43.92 15.11
CA LEU A 56 5.31 -44.48 16.45
C LEU A 56 5.60 -43.47 17.57
N LEU A 57 6.61 -42.62 17.39
CA LEU A 57 7.00 -41.63 18.41
C LEU A 57 5.99 -40.49 18.54
N SER A 58 5.27 -40.16 17.47
CA SER A 58 4.23 -39.12 17.45
C SER A 58 2.81 -39.68 17.62
N GLY A 59 2.65 -40.99 17.63
CA GLY A 59 1.35 -41.67 17.73
C GLY A 59 0.48 -41.40 16.50
N GLY A 60 1.05 -41.47 15.28
CA GLY A 60 0.35 -41.11 14.08
C GLY A 60 0.77 -41.85 12.82
N VAL A 61 0.34 -41.35 11.69
CA VAL A 61 0.66 -41.82 10.36
C VAL A 61 1.29 -40.69 9.56
N THR A 62 2.40 -40.96 8.88
CA THR A 62 2.98 -40.07 7.88
C THR A 62 2.71 -40.63 6.49
N ALA A 63 2.17 -39.78 5.63
CA ALA A 63 2.03 -40.03 4.23
C ALA A 63 3.11 -39.24 3.46
N ASP A 64 3.88 -39.91 2.66
CA ASP A 64 4.78 -39.23 1.74
C ASP A 64 3.98 -38.78 0.51
N ASP A 65 4.34 -37.66 -0.10
CA ASP A 65 3.85 -37.23 -1.41
C ASP A 65 2.30 -37.14 -1.50
N LEU A 66 1.70 -36.20 -0.77
CA LEU A 66 0.26 -35.90 -0.90
C LEU A 66 0.03 -34.91 -2.04
N SER A 67 -0.91 -35.20 -2.92
CA SER A 67 -1.37 -34.32 -3.98
C SER A 67 -2.89 -34.18 -3.96
N ILE A 68 -3.38 -32.94 -4.08
CA ILE A 68 -4.81 -32.60 -4.22
C ILE A 68 -4.99 -31.91 -5.58
N ALA A 69 -5.81 -32.49 -6.45
CA ALA A 69 -6.10 -31.93 -7.76
C ALA A 69 -6.77 -30.56 -7.64
N ASP A 70 -6.55 -29.70 -8.62
CA ASP A 70 -7.26 -28.41 -8.69
C ASP A 70 -8.67 -28.58 -9.28
N ASP A 71 -9.47 -27.53 -9.26
CA ASP A 71 -10.72 -27.44 -10.00
C ASP A 71 -10.41 -27.47 -11.50
N PRO A 72 -10.97 -28.42 -12.26
CA PRO A 72 -10.74 -28.49 -13.71
C PRO A 72 -11.11 -27.20 -14.46
N ALA A 73 -11.95 -26.35 -13.87
CA ALA A 73 -12.28 -25.04 -14.43
C ALA A 73 -11.13 -24.03 -14.29
N PHE A 74 -10.18 -24.27 -13.39
CA PHE A 74 -9.04 -23.37 -13.15
C PHE A 74 -7.73 -23.90 -13.72
N SER A 75 -7.34 -25.14 -13.35
CA SER A 75 -6.06 -25.71 -13.73
C SER A 75 -6.09 -27.25 -13.84
N ARG A 76 -5.11 -27.80 -14.56
CA ARG A 76 -4.80 -29.23 -14.58
C ARG A 76 -3.63 -29.58 -13.66
N THR A 77 -2.90 -28.58 -13.15
CA THR A 77 -1.87 -28.78 -12.12
C THR A 77 -2.52 -28.98 -10.76
N PRO A 78 -1.86 -29.68 -9.82
CA PRO A 78 -2.42 -29.82 -8.47
C PRO A 78 -2.64 -28.46 -7.78
N PHE A 79 -3.77 -28.34 -7.06
CA PHE A 79 -4.03 -27.23 -6.13
C PHE A 79 -3.03 -27.22 -4.98
N LEU A 80 -2.76 -28.40 -4.43
CA LEU A 80 -1.78 -28.59 -3.36
C LEU A 80 -0.95 -29.82 -3.66
N HIS A 81 0.35 -29.68 -3.51
CA HIS A 81 1.32 -30.78 -3.47
C HIS A 81 2.20 -30.60 -2.24
N THR A 82 2.41 -31.63 -1.44
CA THR A 82 3.28 -31.56 -0.27
C THR A 82 4.20 -32.75 -0.20
N ARG A 83 5.43 -32.52 0.24
CA ARG A 83 6.44 -33.55 0.42
C ARG A 83 6.01 -34.60 1.43
N SER A 84 5.38 -34.20 2.51
CA SER A 84 4.80 -35.14 3.47
C SER A 84 3.64 -34.54 4.24
N LEU A 85 2.71 -35.41 4.62
CA LEU A 85 1.60 -35.17 5.52
C LEU A 85 1.78 -36.05 6.75
N THR A 86 1.85 -35.45 7.95
CA THR A 86 1.84 -36.19 9.20
C THR A 86 0.51 -35.95 9.92
N LEU A 87 -0.19 -37.06 10.21
CA LEU A 87 -1.42 -37.09 10.99
C LEU A 87 -1.12 -37.68 12.36
N GLY A 88 -1.26 -36.88 13.40
CA GLY A 88 -1.27 -37.38 14.79
C GLY A 88 -2.66 -37.89 15.15
N VAL A 89 -2.75 -39.02 15.79
CA VAL A 89 -4.01 -39.68 16.16
C VAL A 89 -3.99 -40.00 17.65
N ALA A 90 -5.14 -39.81 18.33
CA ALA A 90 -5.29 -40.25 19.71
C ALA A 90 -5.46 -41.79 19.73
N LEU A 91 -4.40 -42.51 20.12
CA LEU A 91 -4.36 -43.97 20.06
C LEU A 91 -5.41 -44.62 21.00
N TRP A 92 -5.64 -44.05 22.17
CA TRP A 92 -6.57 -44.64 23.16
C TRP A 92 -8.02 -44.70 22.66
N PRO A 93 -8.65 -43.60 22.15
CA PRO A 93 -9.97 -43.67 21.53
C PRO A 93 -10.02 -44.58 20.29
N LEU A 94 -8.94 -44.64 19.53
CA LEU A 94 -8.87 -45.49 18.35
C LEU A 94 -8.92 -46.98 18.73
N ILE A 95 -8.19 -47.38 19.77
CA ILE A 95 -8.11 -48.81 20.22
C ILE A 95 -9.39 -49.23 20.97
N VAL A 96 -9.90 -48.38 21.86
CA VAL A 96 -10.99 -48.75 22.77
C VAL A 96 -12.38 -48.46 22.16
N SER A 97 -12.54 -47.36 21.45
CA SER A 97 -13.83 -46.90 20.96
C SER A 97 -13.95 -46.95 19.42
N HIS A 98 -12.88 -47.35 18.72
CA HIS A 98 -12.77 -47.32 17.26
C HIS A 98 -13.08 -45.94 16.63
N GLN A 99 -12.80 -44.87 17.39
CA GLN A 99 -13.03 -43.49 16.98
C GLN A 99 -11.69 -42.84 16.59
N LEU A 100 -11.62 -42.34 15.35
CA LEU A 100 -10.46 -41.63 14.84
C LEU A 100 -10.52 -40.16 15.30
N HIS A 101 -9.70 -39.81 16.29
CA HIS A 101 -9.51 -38.42 16.71
C HIS A 101 -8.17 -37.91 16.21
N VAL A 102 -8.19 -37.01 15.21
CA VAL A 102 -7.00 -36.35 14.70
C VAL A 102 -6.56 -35.29 15.69
N THR A 103 -5.36 -35.46 16.25
CA THR A 103 -4.78 -34.52 17.22
C THR A 103 -3.86 -33.50 16.58
N GLN A 104 -3.21 -33.88 15.48
CA GLN A 104 -2.24 -33.05 14.77
C GLN A 104 -2.32 -33.28 13.27
N LEU A 105 -2.17 -32.19 12.53
CA LEU A 105 -2.01 -32.17 11.08
C LEU A 105 -0.76 -31.35 10.76
N THR A 106 0.25 -31.95 10.13
CA THR A 106 1.47 -31.27 9.72
C THR A 106 1.71 -31.49 8.23
N LEU A 107 1.87 -30.40 7.49
CA LEU A 107 2.29 -30.40 6.07
C LEU A 107 3.72 -29.89 6.00
N ASP A 108 4.62 -30.65 5.40
CA ASP A 108 6.00 -30.24 5.17
C ASP A 108 6.24 -29.90 3.71
N GLN A 109 6.77 -28.71 3.48
CA GLN A 109 7.05 -28.16 2.16
C GLN A 109 5.84 -28.19 1.19
N PRO A 110 4.62 -27.78 1.62
CA PRO A 110 3.50 -27.73 0.71
C PRO A 110 3.71 -26.62 -0.34
N GLN A 111 3.38 -26.95 -1.58
CA GLN A 111 3.25 -26.02 -2.68
C GLN A 111 1.75 -25.85 -2.97
N ILE A 112 1.25 -24.63 -2.80
CA ILE A 112 -0.17 -24.31 -2.95
C ILE A 112 -0.30 -23.26 -4.06
N GLU A 113 -1.14 -23.54 -5.05
CA GLU A 113 -1.45 -22.63 -6.14
C GLU A 113 -2.83 -22.02 -5.95
N LEU A 114 -2.90 -20.70 -5.72
CA LEU A 114 -4.12 -19.93 -5.61
C LEU A 114 -4.36 -19.20 -6.93
N LEU A 115 -5.39 -19.61 -7.64
CA LEU A 115 -5.79 -19.03 -8.92
C LEU A 115 -7.10 -18.26 -8.77
N GLN A 116 -7.13 -17.03 -9.27
CA GLN A 116 -8.33 -16.22 -9.32
C GLN A 116 -8.86 -16.12 -10.75
N SER A 117 -10.14 -16.39 -10.96
CA SER A 117 -10.82 -16.19 -12.24
C SER A 117 -11.00 -14.72 -12.57
N ALA A 118 -11.32 -14.39 -13.82
CA ALA A 118 -11.70 -13.03 -14.23
C ALA A 118 -12.98 -12.52 -13.51
N ALA A 119 -13.84 -13.42 -13.03
CA ALA A 119 -15.02 -13.08 -12.25
C ALA A 119 -14.72 -12.83 -10.75
N GLY A 120 -13.47 -13.05 -10.32
CA GLY A 120 -13.05 -12.86 -8.93
C GLY A 120 -13.14 -14.11 -8.07
N ASP A 121 -13.61 -15.24 -8.61
CA ASP A 121 -13.70 -16.51 -7.89
C ASP A 121 -12.31 -17.14 -7.74
N TRP A 122 -12.08 -17.81 -6.61
CA TRP A 122 -10.85 -18.52 -6.34
C TRP A 122 -10.98 -20.02 -6.58
N ASN A 123 -9.92 -20.66 -7.04
CA ASN A 123 -9.90 -22.11 -7.25
C ASN A 123 -10.20 -22.93 -5.99
N PHE A 124 -9.92 -22.43 -4.80
CA PHE A 124 -10.26 -23.09 -3.53
C PHE A 124 -11.73 -22.93 -3.12
N SER A 125 -12.52 -22.06 -3.78
CA SER A 125 -13.91 -21.78 -3.39
C SER A 125 -14.84 -22.99 -3.55
N SER A 126 -14.46 -23.97 -4.35
CA SER A 126 -15.22 -25.23 -4.57
C SER A 126 -14.70 -26.40 -3.73
N LEU A 127 -13.70 -26.21 -2.86
CA LEU A 127 -13.25 -27.24 -1.92
C LEU A 127 -14.36 -27.62 -0.94
N GLY A 128 -14.57 -28.93 -0.76
CA GLY A 128 -15.66 -29.45 0.08
C GLY A 128 -17.03 -29.50 -0.58
N GLY A 129 -17.11 -29.19 -1.88
CA GLY A 129 -18.35 -29.18 -2.66
C GLY A 129 -19.14 -27.87 -2.55
N LYS A 130 -20.11 -27.66 -3.47
CA LYS A 130 -21.04 -26.50 -3.38
C LYS A 130 -21.83 -26.61 -2.09
N PRO A 131 -22.09 -25.50 -1.36
CA PRO A 131 -23.01 -25.52 -0.23
C PRO A 131 -24.34 -26.10 -0.70
N ALA A 132 -24.76 -27.21 -0.12
CA ALA A 132 -26.09 -27.75 -0.39
C ALA A 132 -27.11 -26.67 -0.02
N ALA A 133 -28.09 -26.43 -0.91
CA ALA A 133 -29.24 -25.59 -0.58
C ALA A 133 -29.82 -26.04 0.79
N PRO A 134 -30.31 -25.12 1.63
CA PRO A 134 -30.80 -25.47 2.96
C PRO A 134 -31.85 -26.57 2.87
N ALA A 135 -31.47 -27.77 3.28
CA ALA A 135 -32.41 -28.90 3.36
C ALA A 135 -33.47 -28.62 4.41
N PRO A 136 -34.74 -29.07 4.18
CA PRO A 136 -35.81 -28.94 5.16
C PRO A 136 -35.39 -29.62 6.48
N ARG A 137 -35.60 -28.92 7.60
CA ARG A 137 -35.36 -29.44 8.94
C ARG A 137 -36.23 -30.65 9.21
N ALA A 138 -35.71 -31.87 9.18
CA ALA A 138 -36.20 -33.01 9.96
C ALA A 138 -35.19 -34.16 9.90
N GLY A 139 -34.39 -34.32 10.93
CA GLY A 139 -33.56 -35.47 11.22
C GLY A 139 -32.79 -35.25 12.52
N PRO A 140 -32.57 -36.27 13.37
CA PRO A 140 -31.78 -36.11 14.59
C PRO A 140 -30.36 -35.66 14.25
N PRO A 141 -29.67 -34.99 15.18
CA PRO A 141 -28.32 -34.46 14.91
C PRO A 141 -27.35 -35.63 14.63
N GLY A 142 -27.23 -35.95 13.35
CA GLY A 142 -26.25 -36.92 12.85
C GLY A 142 -24.93 -36.22 12.66
N ALA A 143 -23.95 -36.67 13.40
CA ALA A 143 -22.50 -36.59 13.23
C ALA A 143 -22.00 -35.58 12.17
N GLY A 144 -22.13 -34.28 12.43
CA GLY A 144 -21.24 -33.30 11.86
C GLY A 144 -19.85 -33.65 12.41
N PHE A 145 -18.88 -33.88 11.52
CA PHE A 145 -17.48 -34.04 11.95
C PHE A 145 -17.12 -32.79 12.75
N ASP A 146 -17.06 -32.94 14.06
CA ASP A 146 -16.50 -31.92 14.95
C ASP A 146 -15.00 -31.93 14.72
N LEU A 147 -14.55 -31.19 13.71
CA LEU A 147 -13.16 -31.09 13.29
C LEU A 147 -12.41 -30.23 14.32
N SER A 148 -12.09 -30.85 15.44
CA SER A 148 -11.27 -30.30 16.49
C SER A 148 -9.85 -30.88 16.35
N VAL A 149 -8.86 -30.03 16.05
CA VAL A 149 -7.46 -30.43 15.89
C VAL A 149 -6.61 -29.60 16.84
N LYS A 150 -5.84 -30.27 17.73
CA LYS A 150 -4.98 -29.55 18.70
C LYS A 150 -3.90 -28.71 18.02
N LEU A 151 -3.34 -29.21 16.93
CA LEU A 151 -2.25 -28.55 16.20
C LEU A 151 -2.39 -28.77 14.68
N VAL A 152 -2.50 -27.67 13.93
CA VAL A 152 -2.31 -27.66 12.47
C VAL A 152 -1.04 -26.90 12.18
N LYS A 153 -0.10 -27.50 11.47
CA LYS A 153 1.20 -26.92 11.16
C LYS A 153 1.52 -27.03 9.68
N ILE A 154 1.98 -25.95 9.09
CA ILE A 154 2.63 -25.89 7.78
C ILE A 154 4.06 -25.46 8.01
N SER A 155 5.01 -26.14 7.39
CA SER A 155 6.43 -25.83 7.50
C SER A 155 7.04 -25.68 6.13
N ASN A 156 7.80 -24.59 5.92
CA ASN A 156 8.57 -24.32 4.70
C ASN A 156 7.72 -24.39 3.41
N GLY A 157 6.46 -23.96 3.48
CA GLY A 157 5.54 -23.97 2.36
C GLY A 157 5.86 -22.90 1.31
N ARG A 158 5.32 -23.08 0.13
CA ARG A 158 5.28 -22.09 -0.94
C ARG A 158 3.85 -21.84 -1.36
N LEU A 159 3.45 -20.57 -1.39
CA LEU A 159 2.12 -20.13 -1.77
C LEU A 159 2.23 -19.24 -3.01
N THR A 160 1.66 -19.66 -4.12
CA THR A 160 1.68 -18.93 -5.38
C THR A 160 0.31 -18.35 -5.66
N PHE A 161 0.26 -17.05 -6.01
CA PHE A 161 -0.94 -16.34 -6.41
C PHE A 161 -0.85 -15.97 -7.88
N ALA A 162 -1.84 -16.33 -8.67
CA ALA A 162 -1.92 -15.95 -10.06
C ALA A 162 -3.38 -15.65 -10.47
N GLN A 163 -3.53 -14.84 -11.50
CA GLN A 163 -4.81 -14.62 -12.15
C GLN A 163 -4.91 -15.55 -13.35
N GLN A 164 -6.00 -16.30 -13.45
CA GLN A 164 -6.25 -17.22 -14.56
C GLN A 164 -6.22 -16.46 -15.89
N ASN A 165 -5.56 -17.03 -16.90
CA ASN A 165 -5.45 -16.45 -18.24
C ASN A 165 -4.81 -15.05 -18.30
N SER A 166 -4.04 -14.67 -17.30
CA SER A 166 -3.31 -13.40 -17.26
C SER A 166 -1.83 -13.60 -17.62
N ASN A 167 -1.27 -12.67 -18.39
CA ASN A 167 0.18 -12.61 -18.63
C ASN A 167 0.96 -11.99 -17.45
N ALA A 168 0.27 -11.61 -16.39
CA ALA A 168 0.91 -11.07 -15.18
C ALA A 168 1.74 -12.19 -14.50
N LYS A 169 2.94 -11.83 -14.06
CA LYS A 169 3.78 -12.76 -13.31
C LYS A 169 3.08 -13.20 -12.03
N ALA A 170 3.06 -14.51 -11.79
CA ALA A 170 2.61 -15.07 -10.52
C ALA A 170 3.42 -14.48 -9.35
N ARG A 171 2.76 -14.16 -8.25
CA ARG A 171 3.39 -13.71 -7.01
C ARG A 171 3.53 -14.90 -6.09
N ALA A 172 4.68 -15.07 -5.46
CA ALA A 172 4.93 -16.18 -4.55
C ALA A 172 5.30 -15.67 -3.15
N LEU A 173 4.85 -16.39 -2.15
CA LEU A 173 5.35 -16.36 -0.79
C LEU A 173 6.14 -17.65 -0.58
N ASP A 174 7.38 -17.52 -0.15
CA ASP A 174 8.26 -18.64 0.16
C ASP A 174 8.42 -18.79 1.69
N ASP A 175 8.94 -19.94 2.12
CA ASP A 175 9.13 -20.25 3.54
C ASP A 175 7.88 -19.97 4.40
N VAL A 176 6.71 -20.32 3.86
CA VAL A 176 5.43 -20.13 4.55
C VAL A 176 5.35 -21.11 5.70
N ASN A 177 5.31 -20.58 6.92
CA ASN A 177 5.13 -21.33 8.14
C ASN A 177 3.82 -20.87 8.80
N VAL A 178 2.94 -21.82 9.08
CA VAL A 178 1.65 -21.56 9.75
C VAL A 178 1.51 -22.51 10.93
N GLU A 179 1.03 -22.00 12.03
CA GLU A 179 0.66 -22.80 13.19
C GLU A 179 -0.71 -22.35 13.70
N LEU A 180 -1.67 -23.28 13.74
CA LEU A 180 -2.97 -23.10 14.38
C LEU A 180 -3.01 -24.04 15.59
N ARG A 181 -3.38 -23.53 16.74
CA ARG A 181 -3.54 -24.32 17.95
C ARG A 181 -4.99 -24.41 18.37
N ASN A 182 -5.39 -25.58 18.88
CA ASN A 182 -6.76 -25.83 19.36
C ASN A 182 -7.80 -25.38 18.34
N PHE A 183 -7.57 -25.73 17.07
CA PHE A 183 -8.49 -25.39 15.99
C PHE A 183 -9.84 -26.09 16.19
N ALA A 184 -10.90 -25.29 16.23
CA ALA A 184 -12.27 -25.76 16.13
C ALA A 184 -13.06 -24.75 15.28
N ALA A 185 -13.79 -25.23 14.30
CA ALA A 185 -14.46 -24.35 13.32
C ALA A 185 -15.45 -23.38 13.99
N GLY A 186 -16.14 -23.81 15.05
CA GLY A 186 -17.12 -23.02 15.78
C GLY A 186 -16.55 -22.09 16.87
N ALA A 187 -15.23 -22.04 17.07
CA ALA A 187 -14.59 -21.29 18.15
C ALA A 187 -13.45 -20.40 17.63
N MET A 188 -13.00 -19.48 18.50
CA MET A 188 -11.78 -18.73 18.23
C MET A 188 -10.54 -19.59 18.53
N PHE A 189 -9.55 -19.52 17.66
CA PHE A 189 -8.28 -20.22 17.81
C PHE A 189 -7.09 -19.31 17.57
N PRO A 190 -5.99 -19.48 18.31
CA PRO A 190 -4.75 -18.76 18.09
C PRO A 190 -4.03 -19.28 16.85
N PHE A 191 -3.41 -18.36 16.12
CA PHE A 191 -2.58 -18.69 14.96
C PHE A 191 -1.34 -17.81 14.87
N THR A 192 -0.32 -18.36 14.24
CA THR A 192 0.84 -17.61 13.76
C THR A 192 1.08 -17.93 12.29
N LEU A 193 1.58 -16.94 11.55
CA LEU A 193 2.03 -17.11 10.17
C LEU A 193 3.31 -16.31 9.98
N SER A 194 4.28 -16.90 9.33
CA SER A 194 5.43 -16.18 8.76
C SER A 194 5.66 -16.62 7.33
N ALA A 195 6.12 -15.70 6.49
CA ALA A 195 6.46 -15.98 5.10
C ALA A 195 7.48 -14.97 4.58
N LYS A 196 8.30 -15.41 3.61
CA LYS A 196 9.16 -14.54 2.82
C LYS A 196 8.41 -14.04 1.60
N LEU A 197 8.54 -12.77 1.33
CA LEU A 197 8.03 -12.08 0.16
C LEU A 197 9.12 -11.98 -0.91
N ALA A 198 8.76 -11.63 -2.12
CA ALA A 198 9.73 -11.38 -3.18
C ALA A 198 10.76 -10.33 -2.74
N GLY A 199 12.04 -10.59 -3.02
CA GLY A 199 13.17 -9.78 -2.53
C GLY A 199 13.59 -10.15 -1.12
N THR A 200 13.74 -9.17 -0.25
CA THR A 200 14.16 -9.32 1.16
C THR A 200 13.00 -9.21 2.14
N GLY A 201 11.77 -9.14 1.62
CA GLY A 201 10.58 -8.91 2.43
C GLY A 201 10.20 -10.11 3.31
N GLU A 202 9.72 -9.82 4.51
CA GLU A 202 9.16 -10.82 5.43
C GLU A 202 7.84 -10.31 6.02
N ILE A 203 6.86 -11.19 6.12
CA ILE A 203 5.61 -10.95 6.83
C ILE A 203 5.46 -11.89 8.00
N GLN A 204 5.01 -11.37 9.14
CA GLN A 204 4.70 -12.11 10.34
C GLN A 204 3.31 -11.70 10.84
N LEU A 205 2.46 -12.69 11.08
CA LEU A 205 1.13 -12.54 11.66
C LEU A 205 1.05 -13.34 12.95
N ASN A 206 0.48 -12.75 13.99
CA ASN A 206 0.24 -13.43 15.26
C ASN A 206 -1.10 -12.94 15.82
N GLY A 207 -2.02 -13.87 16.09
CA GLY A 207 -3.35 -13.47 16.52
C GLY A 207 -4.32 -14.59 16.81
N MET A 208 -5.58 -14.22 16.79
CA MET A 208 -6.74 -15.10 16.96
C MET A 208 -7.64 -14.98 15.74
N ALA A 209 -8.18 -16.09 15.27
CA ALA A 209 -9.17 -16.16 14.20
C ALA A 209 -10.36 -17.04 14.62
N GLY A 210 -11.51 -16.87 13.97
CA GLY A 210 -12.70 -17.66 14.22
C GLY A 210 -13.87 -16.88 14.88
N PRO A 211 -15.04 -17.52 14.99
CA PRO A 211 -15.38 -18.81 14.39
C PRO A 211 -15.36 -18.76 12.86
N VAL A 212 -14.97 -19.88 12.24
CA VAL A 212 -14.99 -20.02 10.77
C VAL A 212 -16.43 -20.32 10.34
N THR A 213 -17.07 -19.38 9.69
CA THR A 213 -18.40 -19.57 9.12
C THR A 213 -18.26 -20.07 7.69
N GLY A 214 -18.60 -21.33 7.46
CA GLY A 214 -18.21 -22.17 6.32
C GLY A 214 -18.48 -21.71 4.89
N ALA A 215 -19.11 -20.55 4.66
CA ALA A 215 -19.41 -20.10 3.30
C ALA A 215 -18.37 -19.15 2.69
N ASN A 216 -17.60 -18.44 3.52
CA ASN A 216 -16.59 -17.48 3.03
C ASN A 216 -15.52 -17.27 4.09
N ALA A 217 -14.35 -17.86 3.87
CA ALA A 217 -13.21 -17.73 4.78
C ALA A 217 -12.77 -16.27 4.99
N ALA A 218 -12.98 -15.40 4.00
CA ALA A 218 -12.66 -13.97 4.10
C ALA A 218 -13.54 -13.22 5.12
N GLN A 219 -14.68 -13.80 5.52
CA GLN A 219 -15.57 -13.25 6.55
C GLN A 219 -15.29 -13.80 7.95
N THR A 220 -14.24 -14.59 8.13
CA THR A 220 -13.83 -15.06 9.45
C THR A 220 -13.37 -13.88 10.31
N PRO A 221 -13.94 -13.70 11.51
CA PRO A 221 -13.44 -12.70 12.45
C PRO A 221 -11.97 -12.95 12.79
N VAL A 222 -11.18 -11.88 12.87
CA VAL A 222 -9.75 -11.97 13.16
C VAL A 222 -9.28 -10.78 14.00
N LYS A 223 -8.37 -11.04 14.93
CA LYS A 223 -7.60 -10.02 15.65
C LYS A 223 -6.14 -10.41 15.56
N VAL A 224 -5.36 -9.65 14.80
CA VAL A 224 -4.00 -10.03 14.43
C VAL A 224 -3.05 -8.84 14.51
N ARG A 225 -1.85 -9.07 15.07
CA ARG A 225 -0.70 -8.19 14.88
C ARG A 225 -0.05 -8.55 13.55
N VAL A 226 0.21 -7.54 12.76
CA VAL A 226 0.85 -7.65 11.44
C VAL A 226 2.20 -6.95 11.51
N LYS A 227 3.27 -7.65 11.17
CA LYS A 227 4.59 -7.09 10.99
C LYS A 227 5.08 -7.42 9.58
N LEU A 228 5.34 -6.40 8.80
CA LEU A 228 5.92 -6.48 7.46
C LEU A 228 7.27 -5.76 7.49
N SER A 229 8.30 -6.35 6.95
CA SER A 229 9.62 -5.74 6.86
C SER A 229 10.21 -5.92 5.48
N GLY A 230 10.85 -4.87 4.96
CA GLY A 230 11.64 -4.91 3.72
C GLY A 230 10.86 -5.31 2.46
N PHE A 231 9.56 -5.01 2.38
CA PHE A 231 8.76 -5.30 1.18
C PHE A 231 9.16 -4.37 0.03
N ASP A 232 9.77 -4.95 -0.99
CA ASP A 232 10.29 -4.22 -2.15
C ASP A 232 9.18 -4.05 -3.21
N LEU A 233 8.73 -2.80 -3.40
CA LEU A 233 7.70 -2.45 -4.38
C LEU A 233 8.15 -2.71 -5.83
N ALA A 234 9.43 -2.52 -6.13
CA ALA A 234 9.96 -2.74 -7.49
C ALA A 234 9.96 -4.22 -7.84
N VAL A 235 10.49 -5.06 -6.94
CA VAL A 235 10.50 -6.53 -7.12
C VAL A 235 9.07 -7.09 -7.15
N ALA A 236 8.15 -6.51 -6.38
CA ALA A 236 6.72 -6.86 -6.41
C ALA A 236 5.99 -6.42 -7.69
N GLY A 237 6.67 -5.71 -8.61
CA GLY A 237 6.15 -5.34 -9.92
C GLY A 237 5.42 -3.99 -9.99
N PHE A 238 5.40 -3.20 -8.91
CA PHE A 238 4.75 -1.88 -8.91
C PHE A 238 5.51 -0.86 -9.76
N GLU A 239 6.84 -0.94 -9.85
CA GLU A 239 7.63 0.01 -10.61
C GLU A 239 7.29 0.00 -12.10
N SER A 240 7.11 -1.19 -12.69
CA SER A 240 6.81 -1.33 -14.12
C SER A 240 5.43 -0.79 -14.50
N SER A 241 4.45 -0.91 -13.62
CA SER A 241 3.07 -0.47 -13.88
C SER A 241 2.83 1.00 -13.52
N THR A 242 3.24 1.41 -12.33
CA THR A 242 2.91 2.72 -11.77
C THR A 242 4.10 3.66 -11.61
N GLY A 243 5.34 3.14 -11.68
CA GLY A 243 6.55 3.87 -11.35
C GLY A 243 6.86 3.90 -9.85
N LEU A 244 6.06 3.21 -9.01
CA LEU A 244 6.26 3.14 -7.57
C LEU A 244 7.40 2.18 -7.23
N ALA A 245 8.38 2.65 -6.46
CA ALA A 245 9.46 1.83 -5.91
C ALA A 245 9.78 2.27 -4.48
N GLY A 246 10.49 1.43 -3.76
CA GLY A 246 10.90 1.67 -2.37
C GLY A 246 10.71 0.44 -1.51
N LEU A 247 11.23 0.52 -0.29
CA LEU A 247 11.13 -0.55 0.72
C LEU A 247 10.08 -0.18 1.76
N LEU A 248 9.05 -1.02 1.88
CA LEU A 248 7.99 -0.80 2.86
C LEU A 248 8.17 -1.69 4.08
N SER A 249 7.93 -1.10 5.25
CA SER A 249 7.82 -1.82 6.53
C SER A 249 6.53 -1.37 7.23
N PHE A 250 5.83 -2.31 7.87
CA PHE A 250 4.60 -2.03 8.59
C PHE A 250 4.58 -2.78 9.93
N ASP A 251 4.20 -2.12 11.00
CA ASP A 251 3.87 -2.73 12.29
C ASP A 251 2.51 -2.21 12.76
N GLY A 252 1.57 -3.12 12.96
CA GLY A 252 0.22 -2.71 13.30
C GLY A 252 -0.67 -3.84 13.76
N VAL A 253 -1.94 -3.50 13.96
CA VAL A 253 -2.99 -4.42 14.39
C VAL A 253 -4.16 -4.32 13.43
N ALA A 254 -4.62 -5.48 12.96
CA ALA A 254 -5.85 -5.62 12.18
C ALA A 254 -6.90 -6.35 13.01
N VAL A 255 -8.11 -5.81 13.03
CA VAL A 255 -9.28 -6.41 13.71
C VAL A 255 -10.43 -6.44 12.72
N SER A 256 -10.94 -7.64 12.44
CA SER A 256 -12.12 -7.81 11.58
C SER A 256 -13.22 -8.57 12.32
N ASN A 257 -14.45 -8.18 12.08
CA ASN A 257 -15.64 -8.91 12.51
C ASN A 257 -16.30 -9.71 11.36
N GLY A 258 -15.60 -9.86 10.23
CA GLY A 258 -16.08 -10.49 9.01
C GLY A 258 -16.88 -9.58 8.08
N LYS A 259 -17.17 -8.34 8.49
CA LYS A 259 -17.85 -7.31 7.68
C LYS A 259 -17.02 -6.05 7.54
N THR A 260 -16.41 -5.64 8.62
CA THR A 260 -15.58 -4.44 8.72
C THR A 260 -14.20 -4.82 9.25
N LEU A 261 -13.17 -4.33 8.59
CA LEU A 261 -11.78 -4.44 8.99
C LEU A 261 -11.32 -3.09 9.54
N PHE A 262 -10.82 -3.08 10.76
CA PHE A 262 -10.11 -1.95 11.37
C PHE A 262 -8.62 -2.25 11.33
N LEU A 263 -7.85 -1.37 10.71
CA LEU A 263 -6.40 -1.46 10.60
C LEU A 263 -5.78 -0.21 11.21
N ARG A 264 -4.85 -0.38 12.13
CA ARG A 264 -4.06 0.72 12.70
C ARG A 264 -2.61 0.30 12.82
N GLY A 265 -1.70 1.22 12.57
CA GLY A 265 -0.27 0.95 12.69
C GLY A 265 0.57 2.01 12.03
N ARG A 266 1.86 1.73 11.98
CA ARG A 266 2.88 2.56 11.36
C ARG A 266 3.40 1.88 10.10
N LEU A 267 3.30 2.58 8.98
CA LEU A 267 3.96 2.26 7.72
C LEU A 267 5.20 3.14 7.58
N LYS A 268 6.33 2.55 7.24
CA LYS A 268 7.55 3.26 6.89
C LYS A 268 7.92 2.92 5.46
N ALA A 269 8.23 3.94 4.67
CA ALA A 269 8.72 3.81 3.30
C ALA A 269 10.11 4.42 3.19
N ASP A 270 11.11 3.59 2.93
CA ASP A 270 12.48 4.00 2.65
C ASP A 270 12.70 4.04 1.14
N GLN A 271 13.50 5.01 0.66
CA GLN A 271 13.84 5.17 -0.75
C GLN A 271 12.60 5.25 -1.67
N LEU A 272 11.54 5.92 -1.20
CA LEU A 272 10.27 6.00 -1.90
C LEU A 272 10.41 6.74 -3.23
N LYS A 273 9.94 6.13 -4.31
CA LYS A 273 9.79 6.71 -5.65
C LYS A 273 8.33 6.69 -6.03
N LEU A 274 7.77 7.81 -6.47
CA LEU A 274 6.33 8.01 -6.67
C LEU A 274 5.93 8.26 -8.14
N ALA A 275 6.92 8.47 -9.01
CA ALA A 275 6.70 8.72 -10.42
C ALA A 275 7.66 7.91 -11.30
N LYS A 276 7.27 7.60 -12.53
CA LYS A 276 8.10 6.83 -13.49
C LYS A 276 9.46 7.46 -13.75
N ASN A 277 9.48 8.79 -13.87
CA ASN A 277 10.69 9.60 -14.06
C ASN A 277 11.31 10.08 -12.74
N GLY A 278 10.79 9.63 -11.59
CA GLY A 278 11.31 9.97 -10.29
C GLY A 278 12.59 9.22 -9.94
N SER A 279 13.28 9.70 -8.90
CA SER A 279 14.41 9.06 -8.24
C SER A 279 14.07 8.78 -6.79
N PRO A 280 14.74 7.83 -6.11
CA PRO A 280 14.44 7.55 -4.71
C PRO A 280 14.54 8.79 -3.82
N ALA A 281 13.54 8.97 -2.93
CA ALA A 281 13.57 10.00 -1.89
C ALA A 281 14.77 9.80 -0.97
N ARG A 282 15.35 10.90 -0.48
CA ARG A 282 16.51 10.89 0.42
C ARG A 282 16.10 10.68 1.88
N GLU A 283 14.88 11.07 2.24
CA GLU A 283 14.32 10.94 3.58
C GLU A 283 13.24 9.86 3.60
N PRO A 284 13.13 9.08 4.68
CA PRO A 284 12.04 8.15 4.84
C PRO A 284 10.70 8.87 5.04
N VAL A 285 9.63 8.20 4.63
CA VAL A 285 8.26 8.63 4.92
C VAL A 285 7.66 7.67 5.94
N GLU A 286 7.24 8.18 7.08
CA GLU A 286 6.50 7.43 8.08
C GLU A 286 5.02 7.85 8.05
N PHE A 287 4.13 6.87 8.21
CA PHE A 287 2.70 7.08 8.18
C PHE A 287 2.01 6.30 9.29
N ASP A 288 1.59 6.99 10.33
CA ASP A 288 0.77 6.45 11.41
C ASP A 288 -0.70 6.61 11.04
N PHE A 289 -1.45 5.52 10.96
CA PHE A 289 -2.81 5.61 10.45
C PHE A 289 -3.83 4.72 11.16
N MET A 290 -5.10 5.12 11.02
CA MET A 290 -6.27 4.34 11.41
C MET A 290 -7.25 4.28 10.24
N LEU A 291 -7.45 3.08 9.72
CA LEU A 291 -8.29 2.77 8.55
C LEU A 291 -9.45 1.88 8.97
N GLU A 292 -10.63 2.20 8.50
CA GLU A 292 -11.83 1.35 8.55
C GLU A 292 -12.21 0.95 7.13
N HIS A 293 -12.37 -0.35 6.87
CA HIS A 293 -12.67 -0.90 5.55
C HIS A 293 -13.90 -1.82 5.60
N ASP A 294 -14.87 -1.56 4.76
CA ASP A 294 -16.03 -2.44 4.54
C ASP A 294 -15.67 -3.53 3.54
N LEU A 295 -15.58 -4.77 4.02
CA LEU A 295 -15.17 -5.93 3.22
C LEU A 295 -16.16 -6.30 2.10
N ARG A 296 -17.43 -5.92 2.24
CA ARG A 296 -18.46 -6.22 1.22
C ARG A 296 -18.52 -5.17 0.13
N ARG A 297 -18.39 -3.90 0.52
CA ARG A 297 -18.41 -2.76 -0.42
C ARG A 297 -17.05 -2.47 -1.02
N ASN A 298 -15.99 -3.10 -0.50
CA ASN A 298 -14.60 -2.83 -0.84
C ASN A 298 -14.23 -1.35 -0.74
N SER A 299 -14.82 -0.64 0.24
CA SER A 299 -14.65 0.79 0.44
C SER A 299 -14.13 1.07 1.85
N GLY A 300 -13.49 2.21 2.06
CA GLY A 300 -12.93 2.50 3.37
C GLY A 300 -12.85 3.98 3.69
N VAL A 301 -12.58 4.23 4.97
CA VAL A 301 -12.39 5.55 5.56
C VAL A 301 -11.05 5.59 6.28
N LEU A 302 -10.16 6.45 5.86
CA LEU A 302 -8.96 6.82 6.60
C LEU A 302 -9.36 7.83 7.68
N ARG A 303 -9.57 7.32 8.91
CA ARG A 303 -10.06 8.12 10.05
C ARG A 303 -9.02 9.12 10.53
N SER A 304 -7.77 8.69 10.55
CA SER A 304 -6.62 9.52 10.86
C SER A 304 -5.40 8.98 10.12
N GLY A 305 -4.53 9.88 9.69
CA GLY A 305 -3.24 9.59 9.13
C GLY A 305 -2.29 10.72 9.47
N GLU A 306 -1.20 10.41 10.17
CA GLU A 306 -0.09 11.32 10.44
C GLU A 306 1.07 10.91 9.56
N ILE A 307 1.51 11.82 8.69
CA ILE A 307 2.65 11.62 7.80
C ILE A 307 3.82 12.40 8.35
N HIS A 308 4.98 11.75 8.43
CA HIS A 308 6.25 12.39 8.75
C HIS A 308 7.23 12.18 7.59
N ILE A 309 7.75 13.27 7.07
CA ILE A 309 8.85 13.28 6.08
C ILE A 309 10.07 13.83 6.82
N GLY A 310 10.92 12.95 7.34
CA GLY A 310 11.88 13.34 8.36
C GLY A 310 11.16 13.95 9.56
N SER A 311 11.42 15.21 9.90
CA SER A 311 10.75 15.93 10.99
C SER A 311 9.52 16.75 10.54
N ALA A 312 9.15 16.73 9.25
CA ALA A 312 8.03 17.51 8.72
C ALA A 312 6.68 16.79 8.92
N PRO A 313 5.78 17.30 9.78
CA PRO A 313 4.50 16.63 10.04
C PRO A 313 3.43 17.07 9.04
N ALA A 314 2.57 16.13 8.64
CA ALA A 314 1.35 16.39 7.89
C ALA A 314 0.25 15.41 8.29
N SER A 315 -0.99 15.72 7.96
CA SER A 315 -2.14 14.84 8.18
C SER A 315 -2.83 14.49 6.87
N LEU A 316 -3.38 13.27 6.81
CA LEU A 316 -4.18 12.78 5.69
C LEU A 316 -5.42 12.09 6.23
N THR A 317 -6.59 12.44 5.71
CA THR A 317 -7.86 11.81 6.03
C THR A 317 -8.71 11.69 4.77
N GLY A 318 -9.72 10.83 4.79
CA GLY A 318 -10.62 10.76 3.64
C GLY A 318 -11.25 9.39 3.43
N THR A 319 -11.76 9.17 2.22
CA THR A 319 -12.48 7.97 1.84
C THR A 319 -11.99 7.41 0.51
N TYR A 320 -12.16 6.12 0.31
CA TYR A 320 -11.99 5.46 -0.97
C TYR A 320 -13.10 4.45 -1.23
N ALA A 321 -13.44 4.26 -2.51
CA ALA A 321 -14.45 3.32 -2.93
C ALA A 321 -14.17 2.80 -4.35
N PRO A 322 -14.58 1.56 -4.70
CA PRO A 322 -14.44 1.05 -6.05
C PRO A 322 -15.31 1.87 -7.03
N ARG A 323 -14.80 2.09 -8.24
CA ARG A 323 -15.51 2.75 -9.32
C ARG A 323 -15.10 2.13 -10.65
N ALA A 324 -15.95 1.28 -11.23
CA ALA A 324 -15.63 0.46 -12.40
C ALA A 324 -14.30 -0.29 -12.22
N ASP A 325 -13.31 -0.08 -13.07
CA ASP A 325 -11.99 -0.73 -13.01
C ASP A 325 -10.96 0.03 -12.16
N SER A 326 -11.39 1.03 -11.38
CA SER A 326 -10.54 1.93 -10.62
C SER A 326 -11.00 2.09 -9.18
N THR A 327 -10.22 2.83 -8.39
CA THR A 327 -10.58 3.25 -7.02
C THR A 327 -10.76 4.77 -7.01
N ALA A 328 -11.97 5.22 -6.70
CA ALA A 328 -12.25 6.63 -6.46
C ALA A 328 -11.73 7.04 -5.08
N LEU A 329 -10.97 8.12 -5.03
CA LEU A 329 -10.41 8.72 -3.84
C LEU A 329 -11.09 10.06 -3.54
N ASN A 330 -11.26 10.35 -2.26
CA ASN A 330 -11.63 11.67 -1.73
C ASN A 330 -10.84 11.88 -0.45
N MET A 331 -9.65 12.48 -0.58
CA MET A 331 -8.68 12.63 0.50
C MET A 331 -8.38 14.09 0.76
N ASN A 332 -8.12 14.43 2.03
CA ASN A 332 -7.72 15.76 2.47
C ASN A 332 -6.35 15.67 3.15
N PHE A 333 -5.41 16.45 2.65
CA PHE A 333 -4.07 16.60 3.18
C PHE A 333 -3.91 17.95 3.83
N SER A 334 -3.27 18.01 4.98
CA SER A 334 -2.95 19.25 5.68
C SER A 334 -1.57 19.17 6.33
N GLY A 335 -0.69 20.06 5.92
CA GLY A 335 0.64 20.24 6.51
C GLY A 335 0.86 21.73 6.80
N PRO A 336 0.58 22.21 8.02
CA PRO A 336 0.56 23.65 8.31
C PRO A 336 1.95 24.27 8.46
N ALA A 337 2.97 23.49 8.84
CA ALA A 337 4.31 23.98 9.10
C ALA A 337 5.37 22.87 8.89
N MET A 338 5.52 22.45 7.65
CA MET A 338 6.49 21.42 7.27
C MET A 338 7.85 22.05 6.98
N GLY A 339 8.95 21.48 7.47
CA GLY A 339 10.29 21.96 7.14
C GLY A 339 10.58 21.85 5.63
N VAL A 340 10.97 22.96 5.00
CA VAL A 340 11.22 23.00 3.55
C VAL A 340 12.34 22.06 3.12
N PRO A 341 13.49 21.93 3.83
CA PRO A 341 14.55 21.01 3.46
C PRO A 341 14.10 19.53 3.42
N GLN A 342 13.23 19.10 4.36
CA GLN A 342 12.69 17.74 4.40
C GLN A 342 11.76 17.47 3.22
N LEU A 343 10.89 18.45 2.89
CA LEU A 343 10.03 18.34 1.70
C LEU A 343 10.84 18.34 0.41
N ALA A 344 11.91 19.15 0.33
CA ALA A 344 12.79 19.19 -0.83
C ALA A 344 13.49 17.83 -1.06
N ALA A 345 13.74 17.05 -0.01
CA ALA A 345 14.27 15.70 -0.11
C ALA A 345 13.31 14.72 -0.81
N MET A 346 12.00 15.04 -0.87
CA MET A 346 10.98 14.27 -1.57
C MET A 346 10.79 14.66 -3.04
N LEU A 347 11.23 15.85 -3.47
CA LEU A 347 11.04 16.32 -4.85
C LEU A 347 11.55 15.32 -5.90
N PRO A 348 12.73 14.68 -5.73
CA PRO A 348 13.22 13.66 -6.65
C PRO A 348 12.23 12.49 -6.81
N ALA A 349 11.52 12.08 -5.76
CA ALA A 349 10.56 10.98 -5.81
C ALA A 349 9.39 11.27 -6.76
N PHE A 350 9.00 12.52 -6.90
CA PHE A 350 7.98 12.98 -7.84
C PHE A 350 8.53 13.31 -9.24
N GLY A 351 9.84 13.13 -9.47
CA GLY A 351 10.48 13.53 -10.72
C GLY A 351 10.67 15.04 -10.88
N VAL A 352 10.54 15.79 -9.78
CA VAL A 352 10.75 17.24 -9.77
C VAL A 352 12.24 17.52 -9.58
N VAL A 353 12.83 18.23 -10.55
CA VAL A 353 14.22 18.62 -10.53
C VAL A 353 14.30 20.13 -10.30
N LEU A 354 15.03 20.53 -9.28
CA LEU A 354 15.34 21.94 -9.05
C LEU A 354 16.35 22.43 -10.10
N PRO A 355 16.43 23.75 -10.36
CA PRO A 355 17.46 24.31 -11.22
C PRO A 355 18.87 23.83 -10.80
N ALA A 356 19.73 23.57 -11.78
CA ALA A 356 21.04 22.98 -11.55
C ALA A 356 21.85 23.80 -10.51
N GLY A 357 22.39 23.11 -9.50
CA GLY A 357 23.16 23.73 -8.43
C GLY A 357 22.33 24.42 -7.35
N SER A 358 21.00 24.42 -7.45
CA SER A 358 20.14 25.05 -6.44
C SER A 358 19.66 24.07 -5.36
N SER A 359 19.40 24.61 -4.17
CA SER A 359 18.83 23.86 -3.03
C SER A 359 18.02 24.77 -2.12
N PHE A 360 16.94 24.21 -1.56
CA PHE A 360 16.18 24.93 -0.52
C PHE A 360 16.88 24.85 0.83
N GLN A 361 16.94 25.98 1.54
CA GLN A 361 17.55 26.08 2.87
C GLN A 361 16.62 26.83 3.83
N GLY A 362 16.40 26.22 5.00
CA GLY A 362 15.56 26.77 6.05
C GLY A 362 14.10 26.94 5.67
N GLY A 363 13.35 27.60 6.53
CA GLY A 363 11.95 27.93 6.30
C GLY A 363 10.95 26.80 6.52
N THR A 364 9.68 27.17 6.39
CA THR A 364 8.54 26.26 6.52
C THR A 364 7.64 26.33 5.31
N ALA A 365 7.06 25.18 4.97
CA ALA A 365 6.02 25.05 3.95
C ALA A 365 4.68 24.75 4.60
N SER A 366 3.62 25.25 4.00
CA SER A 366 2.24 24.87 4.34
C SER A 366 1.53 24.35 3.09
N ALA A 367 0.68 23.34 3.28
CA ALA A 367 -0.17 22.84 2.21
C ALA A 367 -1.52 22.41 2.78
N LYS A 368 -2.61 22.76 2.09
CA LYS A 368 -3.94 22.24 2.35
C LYS A 368 -4.54 21.83 1.02
N LEU A 369 -4.60 20.53 0.79
CA LEU A 369 -4.93 19.94 -0.50
C LEU A 369 -6.08 18.95 -0.35
N SER A 370 -6.98 18.93 -1.34
CA SER A 370 -7.96 17.88 -1.55
C SER A 370 -7.60 17.08 -2.80
N PHE A 371 -7.68 15.77 -2.71
CA PHE A 371 -7.44 14.83 -3.80
C PHE A 371 -8.75 14.13 -4.12
N THR A 372 -9.26 14.29 -5.33
CA THR A 372 -10.55 13.73 -5.73
C THR A 372 -10.45 13.04 -7.08
N GLY A 373 -11.23 11.98 -7.28
CA GLY A 373 -11.31 11.27 -8.56
C GLY A 373 -10.70 9.87 -8.53
N PRO A 374 -10.60 9.23 -9.71
CA PRO A 374 -9.95 7.93 -9.85
C PRO A 374 -8.46 8.02 -9.50
N ALA A 375 -7.90 6.98 -8.91
CA ALA A 375 -6.49 6.96 -8.47
C ALA A 375 -5.50 7.24 -9.61
N GLU A 376 -5.85 6.87 -10.86
CA GLU A 376 -5.04 7.08 -12.07
C GLU A 376 -5.19 8.49 -12.66
N ALA A 377 -6.22 9.23 -12.26
CA ALA A 377 -6.57 10.53 -12.82
C ALA A 377 -7.09 11.47 -11.73
N LEU A 378 -6.26 11.65 -10.68
CA LEU A 378 -6.60 12.51 -9.55
C LEU A 378 -6.62 13.98 -9.95
N VAL A 379 -7.63 14.68 -9.43
CA VAL A 379 -7.68 16.14 -9.38
C VAL A 379 -7.25 16.58 -7.99
N VAL A 380 -6.33 17.55 -7.94
CA VAL A 380 -5.79 18.10 -6.69
C VAL A 380 -6.09 19.58 -6.64
N ASP A 381 -6.86 19.99 -5.65
CA ASP A 381 -7.22 21.39 -5.39
C ASP A 381 -6.70 21.83 -4.04
N GLY A 382 -6.26 23.08 -3.94
CA GLY A 382 -5.93 23.65 -2.63
C GLY A 382 -4.93 24.78 -2.65
N SER A 383 -4.29 24.99 -1.52
CA SER A 383 -3.33 26.08 -1.31
C SER A 383 -1.97 25.57 -0.87
N LEU A 384 -0.94 26.26 -1.34
CA LEU A 384 0.46 26.04 -0.98
C LEU A 384 1.05 27.34 -0.42
N GLY A 385 1.97 27.23 0.52
CA GLY A 385 2.69 28.37 1.06
C GLY A 385 4.12 28.01 1.43
N LEU A 386 5.03 28.98 1.35
CA LEU A 386 6.39 28.93 1.89
C LEU A 386 6.65 30.18 2.73
N ASN A 387 7.39 30.04 3.81
CA ASN A 387 7.77 31.16 4.67
C ASN A 387 9.25 31.04 5.05
N ASN A 388 9.96 32.16 4.95
CA ASN A 388 11.33 32.35 5.41
C ASN A 388 12.31 31.25 4.91
N THR A 389 12.25 30.93 3.62
CA THR A 389 13.15 29.98 2.98
C THR A 389 14.08 30.67 1.99
N ARG A 390 15.19 30.06 1.69
CA ARG A 390 16.16 30.52 0.70
C ARG A 390 16.38 29.45 -0.37
N LEU A 391 16.29 29.84 -1.63
CA LEU A 391 16.72 29.03 -2.75
C LEU A 391 18.19 29.40 -3.05
N ALA A 392 19.10 28.67 -2.44
CA ALA A 392 20.53 28.87 -2.62
C ALA A 392 20.96 28.39 -4.02
N GLY A 393 21.95 29.08 -4.61
CA GLY A 393 22.47 28.77 -5.95
C GLY A 393 21.50 29.14 -7.09
N PHE A 394 20.46 29.93 -6.82
CA PHE A 394 19.53 30.41 -7.85
C PHE A 394 19.30 31.91 -7.68
N ASP A 395 19.90 32.69 -8.57
CA ASP A 395 19.73 34.14 -8.64
C ASP A 395 18.52 34.48 -9.54
N LEU A 396 17.37 34.67 -8.92
CA LEU A 396 16.14 35.06 -9.61
C LEU A 396 16.29 36.44 -10.29
N GLY A 397 17.03 37.35 -9.67
CA GLY A 397 17.28 38.67 -10.24
C GLY A 397 18.02 38.60 -11.57
N THR A 398 19.14 37.88 -11.63
CA THR A 398 19.85 37.66 -12.89
C THR A 398 18.97 37.02 -13.96
N LYS A 399 18.11 36.04 -13.59
CA LYS A 399 17.14 35.43 -14.51
C LYS A 399 16.07 36.43 -14.98
N MET A 400 15.74 37.41 -14.13
CA MET A 400 14.81 38.50 -14.45
C MET A 400 15.50 39.75 -15.03
N SER A 401 16.77 39.67 -15.45
CA SER A 401 17.61 40.83 -15.84
C SER A 401 16.96 41.71 -16.92
N ALA A 402 16.17 41.17 -17.82
CA ALA A 402 15.40 41.94 -18.79
C ALA A 402 14.30 42.81 -18.13
N VAL A 403 13.74 42.34 -17.01
CA VAL A 403 12.78 43.06 -16.17
C VAL A 403 13.52 43.98 -15.19
N GLU A 404 14.67 43.53 -14.67
CA GLU A 404 15.54 44.20 -13.74
C GLU A 404 16.15 45.50 -14.30
N LYS A 405 16.59 45.50 -15.58
CA LYS A 405 17.08 46.71 -16.27
C LYS A 405 16.03 47.84 -16.28
N LEU A 406 14.76 47.48 -16.22
CA LEU A 406 13.65 48.45 -16.06
C LEU A 406 13.48 48.90 -14.63
N ALA A 407 14.05 48.18 -13.67
CA ALA A 407 13.75 48.34 -12.23
C ALA A 407 14.93 48.76 -11.35
N GLY A 408 16.18 48.60 -11.81
CA GLY A 408 17.38 49.06 -11.08
C GLY A 408 17.76 48.20 -9.84
N ILE A 409 17.42 46.90 -9.82
CA ILE A 409 17.63 46.01 -8.66
C ILE A 409 19.02 45.38 -8.71
N LYS A 410 19.65 45.24 -7.53
CA LYS A 410 20.87 44.43 -7.35
C LYS A 410 20.50 43.18 -6.57
N THR A 411 20.70 42.00 -7.14
CA THR A 411 20.43 40.70 -6.50
C THR A 411 21.74 39.96 -6.23
N GLY A 412 21.66 39.00 -5.30
CA GLY A 412 22.77 38.11 -4.96
C GLY A 412 22.64 36.73 -5.62
N PRO A 413 23.59 35.82 -5.38
CA PRO A 413 23.61 34.48 -5.99
C PRO A 413 22.47 33.57 -5.50
N ASP A 414 21.75 33.98 -4.45
CA ASP A 414 20.66 33.24 -3.84
C ASP A 414 19.37 34.06 -3.90
N THR A 415 18.22 33.36 -3.92
CA THR A 415 16.92 33.99 -3.81
C THR A 415 16.34 33.78 -2.41
N GLU A 416 16.24 34.84 -1.63
CA GLU A 416 15.51 34.82 -0.35
C GLU A 416 14.00 34.94 -0.60
N ILE A 417 13.22 34.03 -0.02
CA ILE A 417 11.77 33.97 -0.11
C ILE A 417 11.21 34.26 1.28
N GLN A 418 10.70 35.46 1.50
CA GLN A 418 10.04 35.81 2.76
C GLN A 418 8.70 35.11 2.86
N THR A 419 7.88 35.19 1.79
CA THR A 419 6.62 34.48 1.67
C THR A 419 6.35 34.08 0.23
N PHE A 420 5.76 32.89 0.07
CA PHE A 420 5.11 32.46 -1.15
C PHE A 420 3.75 31.89 -0.79
N ALA A 421 2.72 32.24 -1.52
CA ALA A 421 1.39 31.64 -1.43
C ALA A 421 0.81 31.47 -2.84
N ALA A 422 0.08 30.40 -3.06
CA ALA A 422 -0.62 30.14 -4.31
C ALA A 422 -1.80 29.18 -4.09
N THR A 423 -2.81 29.33 -4.91
CA THR A 423 -3.89 28.35 -5.09
C THR A 423 -3.54 27.46 -6.30
N VAL A 424 -3.70 26.15 -6.15
CA VAL A 424 -3.36 25.17 -7.18
C VAL A 424 -4.57 24.34 -7.54
N HIS A 425 -4.73 24.10 -8.83
CA HIS A 425 -5.61 23.10 -9.39
C HIS A 425 -4.78 22.24 -10.35
N MET A 426 -4.58 20.95 -10.01
CA MET A 426 -3.79 20.02 -10.81
C MET A 426 -4.69 18.89 -11.30
N ALA A 427 -4.64 18.60 -12.59
CA ALA A 427 -5.40 17.55 -13.23
C ALA A 427 -4.51 16.85 -14.30
N PRO A 428 -4.91 15.70 -14.84
CA PRO A 428 -4.10 14.98 -15.83
C PRO A 428 -3.80 15.78 -17.11
N ASP A 429 -4.65 16.74 -17.45
CA ASP A 429 -4.51 17.63 -18.61
C ASP A 429 -3.62 18.86 -18.36
N GLY A 430 -3.16 19.05 -17.13
CA GLY A 430 -2.25 20.12 -16.72
C GLY A 430 -2.56 20.68 -15.34
N SER A 431 -1.81 21.72 -14.98
CA SER A 431 -1.96 22.39 -13.70
C SER A 431 -2.21 23.88 -13.90
N ARG A 432 -3.10 24.45 -13.09
CA ARG A 432 -3.34 25.89 -12.97
C ARG A 432 -2.88 26.36 -11.61
N VAL A 433 -2.15 27.46 -11.58
CA VAL A 433 -1.66 28.10 -10.36
C VAL A 433 -2.16 29.54 -10.38
N GLU A 434 -2.94 29.89 -9.38
CA GLU A 434 -3.61 31.19 -9.27
C GLU A 434 -3.25 31.88 -7.96
N ASP A 435 -3.59 33.15 -7.84
CA ASP A 435 -3.37 33.97 -6.63
C ASP A 435 -1.94 33.93 -6.11
N ILE A 436 -0.97 33.79 -7.02
CA ILE A 436 0.43 33.78 -6.65
C ILE A 436 0.77 35.10 -5.98
N LYS A 437 1.31 35.00 -4.74
CA LYS A 437 1.98 36.05 -4.01
C LYS A 437 3.36 35.58 -3.62
N PHE A 438 4.37 36.24 -4.13
CA PHE A 438 5.77 35.90 -3.86
C PHE A 438 6.47 37.17 -3.39
N VAL A 439 6.98 37.17 -2.17
CA VAL A 439 7.71 38.30 -1.59
C VAL A 439 9.17 37.90 -1.40
N ALA A 440 10.04 38.57 -2.13
CA ALA A 440 11.49 38.46 -1.99
C ALA A 440 12.03 39.84 -1.56
N PRO A 441 12.72 39.97 -0.40
CA PRO A 441 13.20 41.26 0.12
C PRO A 441 14.02 42.06 -0.87
N ALA A 442 14.86 41.38 -1.67
CA ALA A 442 15.70 42.01 -2.67
C ALA A 442 14.95 42.42 -3.96
N LEU A 443 13.81 41.82 -4.28
CA LEU A 443 13.06 42.03 -5.52
C LEU A 443 11.79 42.81 -5.33
N GLY A 444 11.11 42.63 -4.20
CA GLY A 444 9.78 43.16 -3.95
C GLY A 444 8.72 42.05 -3.99
N GLU A 445 7.51 42.42 -4.41
CA GLU A 445 6.37 41.49 -4.50
C GLU A 445 6.08 41.14 -5.95
N LEU A 446 5.99 39.82 -6.22
CA LEU A 446 5.53 39.27 -7.50
C LEU A 446 4.15 38.66 -7.28
N SER A 447 3.20 38.99 -8.16
CA SER A 447 1.84 38.44 -8.10
C SER A 447 1.36 38.03 -9.49
N GLY A 448 0.43 37.08 -9.56
CA GLY A 448 -0.12 36.64 -10.83
C GLY A 448 -0.65 35.21 -10.81
N GLY A 449 -0.62 34.56 -11.96
CA GLY A 449 -1.04 33.19 -12.12
C GLY A 449 -0.70 32.66 -13.51
N GLY A 450 -0.92 31.37 -13.70
CA GLY A 450 -0.64 30.74 -15.00
C GLY A 450 -0.92 29.25 -15.00
N THR A 451 -0.41 28.60 -16.03
CA THR A 451 -0.58 27.16 -16.23
C THR A 451 0.75 26.45 -16.45
N VAL A 452 0.76 25.16 -16.09
CA VAL A 452 1.83 24.22 -16.38
C VAL A 452 1.23 23.07 -17.16
N SER A 453 1.68 22.89 -18.40
CA SER A 453 1.19 21.79 -19.24
C SER A 453 1.72 20.42 -18.76
N PRO A 454 1.14 19.29 -19.21
CA PRO A 454 1.69 17.96 -18.95
C PRO A 454 3.14 17.76 -19.41
N SER A 455 3.57 18.52 -20.45
CA SER A 455 4.95 18.58 -20.94
C SER A 455 5.86 19.50 -20.12
N GLN A 456 5.38 20.00 -18.97
CA GLN A 456 6.07 20.97 -18.09
C GLN A 456 6.34 22.35 -18.71
N ALA A 457 5.65 22.70 -19.81
CA ALA A 457 5.73 24.04 -20.37
C ALA A 457 4.97 25.03 -19.49
N LEU A 458 5.58 26.21 -19.27
CA LEU A 458 5.06 27.28 -18.42
C LEU A 458 4.40 28.37 -19.28
N ASP A 459 3.24 28.85 -18.80
CA ASP A 459 2.56 30.04 -19.32
C ASP A 459 1.99 30.84 -18.15
N PHE A 460 2.81 31.77 -17.61
CA PHE A 460 2.43 32.60 -16.47
C PHE A 460 2.41 34.06 -16.85
N LYS A 461 1.39 34.76 -16.37
CA LYS A 461 1.25 36.22 -16.45
C LYS A 461 1.42 36.80 -15.07
N MET A 462 2.50 37.52 -14.89
CA MET A 462 2.95 38.01 -13.60
C MET A 462 3.08 39.53 -13.59
N ARG A 463 3.08 40.09 -12.37
CA ARG A 463 3.33 41.51 -12.11
C ARG A 463 4.37 41.61 -10.98
N ALA A 464 5.39 42.43 -11.20
CA ALA A 464 6.41 42.75 -10.20
C ALA A 464 6.16 44.14 -9.61
N THR A 465 5.90 44.23 -8.32
CA THR A 465 5.80 45.50 -7.56
C THR A 465 7.11 45.65 -6.77
N LEU A 466 7.92 46.62 -7.15
CA LEU A 466 9.28 46.76 -6.66
C LEU A 466 9.33 47.73 -5.47
N HIS A 467 10.15 47.40 -4.47
CA HIS A 467 10.30 48.23 -3.25
C HIS A 467 11.12 49.49 -3.49
N THR A 468 11.95 49.53 -4.52
CA THR A 468 12.77 50.71 -4.88
C THR A 468 12.21 51.33 -6.15
N GLY A 469 11.72 52.58 -6.05
CA GLY A 469 11.33 53.38 -7.18
C GLY A 469 12.54 53.77 -8.02
N GLY A 470 12.87 52.93 -9.02
CA GLY A 470 13.94 53.24 -9.98
C GLY A 470 13.56 54.43 -10.90
N ALA A 471 14.52 55.29 -11.25
CA ALA A 471 14.34 56.40 -12.16
C ALA A 471 13.74 56.00 -13.52
N ALA A 472 13.93 54.73 -13.94
CA ALA A 472 13.38 54.17 -15.16
C ALA A 472 11.84 54.02 -15.15
N LEU A 473 11.21 53.79 -14.00
CA LEU A 473 9.73 53.76 -13.85
C LEU A 473 9.12 55.16 -13.96
N ALA A 474 9.81 56.18 -13.50
CA ALA A 474 9.37 57.59 -13.64
C ALA A 474 9.42 58.01 -15.14
N VAL A 475 10.42 57.60 -15.92
CA VAL A 475 10.51 57.87 -17.35
C VAL A 475 9.43 57.13 -18.13
N LEU A 476 8.95 56.01 -17.64
CA LEU A 476 7.85 55.26 -18.25
C LEU A 476 6.46 55.77 -17.86
N GLY A 477 6.35 56.84 -17.05
CA GLY A 477 5.08 57.44 -16.63
C GLY A 477 4.25 56.55 -15.73
N ALA A 478 4.85 55.53 -15.10
CA ALA A 478 4.18 54.67 -14.14
C ALA A 478 4.05 55.40 -12.81
N LYS A 479 2.83 55.48 -12.25
CA LYS A 479 2.62 55.97 -10.89
C LYS A 479 3.34 55.06 -9.92
N SER A 480 3.90 55.63 -8.85
CA SER A 480 4.48 54.88 -7.74
C SER A 480 3.51 53.78 -7.29
N GLY A 481 3.94 52.51 -7.31
CA GLY A 481 3.10 51.35 -7.00
C GLY A 481 2.49 50.60 -8.22
N ALA A 482 2.65 51.10 -9.45
CA ALA A 482 2.24 50.35 -10.65
C ALA A 482 3.29 49.27 -10.95
N GLY A 483 2.93 48.01 -10.73
CA GLY A 483 3.82 46.87 -10.99
C GLY A 483 4.14 46.67 -12.48
N VAL A 484 5.33 46.14 -12.76
CA VAL A 484 5.80 45.77 -14.12
C VAL A 484 5.23 44.42 -14.53
N PRO A 485 4.41 44.36 -15.59
CA PRO A 485 3.91 43.07 -16.09
C PRO A 485 5.02 42.30 -16.83
N PHE A 486 5.09 41.00 -16.59
CA PHE A 486 6.04 40.11 -17.23
C PHE A 486 5.44 38.71 -17.42
N LEU A 487 6.04 37.92 -18.28
CA LEU A 487 5.70 36.53 -18.59
C LEU A 487 6.77 35.59 -18.08
N ILE A 488 6.35 34.39 -17.60
CA ILE A 488 7.25 33.27 -17.36
C ILE A 488 6.86 32.18 -18.36
N GLU A 489 7.77 31.85 -19.24
CA GLU A 489 7.65 30.85 -20.28
C GLU A 489 8.74 29.78 -20.16
N GLY A 490 8.86 28.86 -21.13
CA GLY A 490 9.85 27.79 -21.09
C GLY A 490 9.37 26.57 -20.32
N THR A 491 10.24 25.96 -19.51
CA THR A 491 9.91 24.78 -18.69
C THR A 491 10.22 25.02 -17.22
N ALA A 492 9.65 24.18 -16.36
CA ALA A 492 9.90 24.26 -14.91
C ALA A 492 11.41 24.16 -14.55
N SER A 493 12.18 23.38 -15.31
CA SER A 493 13.63 23.23 -15.13
C SER A 493 14.45 24.36 -15.78
N ASN A 494 13.87 25.08 -16.75
CA ASN A 494 14.53 26.18 -17.44
C ASN A 494 13.52 27.32 -17.72
N PRO A 495 13.08 28.05 -16.69
CA PRO A 495 12.14 29.16 -16.83
C PRO A 495 12.77 30.37 -17.53
N VAL A 496 12.00 31.00 -18.41
CA VAL A 496 12.39 32.20 -19.16
C VAL A 496 11.49 33.36 -18.77
N PHE A 497 12.08 34.45 -18.31
CA PHE A 497 11.37 35.64 -17.86
C PHE A 497 11.44 36.74 -18.94
N ARG A 498 10.29 37.27 -19.38
CA ARG A 498 10.21 38.29 -20.42
C ARG A 498 9.24 39.42 -20.02
N PRO A 499 9.56 40.71 -20.31
CA PRO A 499 8.59 41.79 -20.15
C PRO A 499 7.33 41.56 -21.01
N ASP A 500 6.15 41.79 -20.46
CA ASP A 500 4.92 41.80 -21.24
C ASP A 500 4.72 43.16 -21.90
N VAL A 501 5.30 43.30 -23.09
CA VAL A 501 5.26 44.57 -23.85
C VAL A 501 3.84 44.95 -24.21
N LYS A 502 2.96 43.97 -24.48
CA LYS A 502 1.56 44.23 -24.83
C LYS A 502 0.79 44.84 -23.67
N ALA A 503 0.95 44.29 -22.45
CA ALA A 503 0.31 44.83 -21.26
C ALA A 503 0.89 46.20 -20.86
N LEU A 504 2.19 46.45 -21.09
CA LEU A 504 2.83 47.74 -20.86
C LEU A 504 2.23 48.86 -21.77
N VAL A 505 2.02 48.53 -23.06
CA VAL A 505 1.45 49.50 -24.04
C VAL A 505 -0.03 49.76 -23.79
N SER A 506 -0.81 48.71 -23.54
CA SER A 506 -2.27 48.85 -23.27
C SER A 506 -2.56 49.63 -21.98
N GLY A 507 -1.75 49.45 -20.95
CA GLY A 507 -1.86 50.25 -19.71
C GLY A 507 -1.61 51.75 -19.95
N ARG A 508 -0.74 52.12 -20.90
CA ARG A 508 -0.52 53.54 -21.29
C ARG A 508 -1.73 54.15 -22.02
N VAL A 509 -2.38 53.39 -22.91
CA VAL A 509 -3.55 53.89 -23.66
C VAL A 509 -4.71 54.17 -22.74
N GLN A 510 -4.96 53.36 -21.71
CA GLN A 510 -5.99 53.60 -20.71
C GLN A 510 -5.67 54.83 -19.84
N GLY A 511 -4.40 55.03 -19.47
CA GLY A 511 -3.97 56.24 -18.72
C GLY A 511 -4.13 57.55 -19.52
N LEU A 512 -3.86 57.51 -20.82
CA LEU A 512 -4.04 58.69 -21.70
C LEU A 512 -5.52 59.01 -21.96
N GLY A 513 -6.37 57.96 -22.06
CA GLY A 513 -7.82 58.17 -22.23
C GLY A 513 -8.50 58.85 -21.03
N LEU A 514 -8.02 58.59 -19.82
CA LEU A 514 -8.50 59.25 -18.59
C LEU A 514 -8.05 60.72 -18.47
N LEU A 515 -6.89 61.09 -19.06
CA LEU A 515 -6.40 62.47 -19.10
C LEU A 515 -7.11 63.29 -20.19
N GLY A 516 -7.49 62.66 -21.33
CA GLY A 516 -8.28 63.33 -22.39
C GLY A 516 -9.69 63.67 -21.92
N GLY A 517 -10.31 62.87 -21.06
CA GLY A 517 -11.64 63.12 -20.52
C GLY A 517 -11.68 64.27 -19.45
N ALA A 518 -10.54 64.54 -18.80
CA ALA A 518 -10.45 65.60 -17.78
C ALA A 518 -10.19 67.00 -18.36
N LEU A 519 -9.67 67.08 -19.60
CA LEU A 519 -9.39 68.36 -20.27
C LEU A 519 -10.55 68.86 -21.16
N GLY A 520 -11.61 68.03 -21.36
CA GLY A 520 -12.75 68.35 -22.23
C GLY A 520 -13.93 69.08 -21.61
N LYS A 521 -13.89 69.47 -20.31
CA LYS A 521 -14.97 70.24 -19.65
C LYS A 521 -14.50 71.57 -19.06
N LYS A 522 -14.13 72.50 -20.01
CA LYS A 522 -14.17 73.95 -19.74
C LYS A 522 -14.40 74.65 -21.07
N LYS A 523 -15.69 74.78 -21.44
CA LYS A 523 -16.27 75.92 -22.20
C LYS A 523 -17.76 75.64 -22.46
N LYS A 524 -18.59 76.12 -21.59
CA LYS A 524 -19.64 77.13 -21.80
C LYS A 524 -20.41 77.28 -20.50
#